data_0b0918227d7b815c294489d28b59112f
#
_entry.id   0b0918227d7b815c294489d28b59112f
#
_cell.length_a   1.000
_cell.length_b   1.000
_cell.length_c   1.000
_cell.angle_alpha   90.00
_cell.angle_beta   90.00
_cell.angle_gamma   90.00
#
_symmetry.space_group_name_H-M   'P 1'
#
loop_
_entity.id
_entity.type
_entity.pdbx_description
1 polymer ?
#
loop_
_entity_poly.entity_id
_entity_poly.type
_entity_poly.pdbx_seq_one_letter_code
_entity_poly.pdbx_strand_id
1 'polypeptide(L)'
;SSQKGREFVNSNYNDIKRVYSIWICMNMSQNCMNYIHFTQESVVGTYQWKGDIALANIVLIGLAEDLPEKEERYELHRLLGALLSAKLNVEEKLDIIGKEFDIPL
;
A
#
# COMPACT_ATOMS: atom_id res chain seq x y z
N SER A 1 -18.47 -14.33 8.32
CA SER A 1 -19.51 -14.47 9.32
C SER A 1 -20.89 -14.20 8.73
N SER A 2 -21.91 -14.70 9.37
CA SER A 2 -23.27 -14.51 8.92
C SER A 2 -23.69 -13.04 8.97
N GLN A 3 -23.21 -12.31 9.94
CA GLN A 3 -23.50 -10.88 10.06
C GLN A 3 -22.92 -10.08 8.90
N LYS A 4 -21.70 -10.42 8.52
CA LYS A 4 -21.04 -9.76 7.39
C LYS A 4 -21.77 -10.05 6.08
N GLY A 5 -22.21 -11.28 5.90
CA GLY A 5 -23.00 -11.65 4.74
C GLY A 5 -24.35 -10.95 4.71
N ARG A 6 -24.96 -10.79 5.87
CA ARG A 6 -26.22 -10.08 5.98
C ARG A 6 -26.09 -8.61 5.61
N GLU A 7 -25.02 -7.97 6.11
CA GLU A 7 -24.75 -6.58 5.77
C GLU A 7 -24.57 -6.39 4.28
N PHE A 8 -23.83 -7.29 3.66
CA PHE A 8 -23.59 -7.20 2.23
C PHE A 8 -24.88 -7.34 1.42
N VAL A 9 -25.76 -8.25 1.82
CA VAL A 9 -27.03 -8.47 1.15
C VAL A 9 -27.97 -7.26 1.27
N ASN A 10 -27.98 -6.62 2.42
CA ASN A 10 -28.89 -5.51 2.70
C ASN A 10 -28.32 -4.14 2.32
N SER A 11 -27.02 -4.06 2.08
CA SER A 11 -26.39 -2.82 1.69
C SER A 11 -26.54 -2.58 0.20
N ASN A 12 -26.65 -1.33 -0.22
CA ASN A 12 -26.51 -1.03 -1.61
C ASN A 12 -25.01 -0.84 -1.92
N TYR A 13 -24.65 -0.80 -3.19
CA TYR A 13 -23.26 -0.77 -3.60
C TYR A 13 -22.47 0.44 -3.08
N ASN A 14 -23.15 1.51 -2.67
CA ASN A 14 -22.46 2.68 -2.11
C ASN A 14 -21.82 2.41 -0.75
N ASP A 15 -22.29 1.34 -0.09
CA ASP A 15 -21.78 0.97 1.23
C ASP A 15 -20.60 0.01 1.15
N ILE A 16 -20.21 -0.40 -0.05
CA ILE A 16 -19.05 -1.28 -0.23
C ILE A 16 -17.78 -0.47 0.07
N LYS A 17 -17.07 -0.90 1.09
CA LYS A 17 -15.84 -0.25 1.49
C LYS A 17 -14.67 -0.71 0.62
N ARG A 18 -13.73 0.19 0.39
CA ARG A 18 -12.50 -0.16 -0.30
C ARG A 18 -11.63 -1.03 0.59
N VAL A 19 -11.04 -2.03 -0.02
CA VAL A 19 -10.06 -2.89 0.64
C VAL A 19 -8.76 -2.81 -0.16
N TYR A 20 -7.66 -2.55 0.54
CA TYR A 20 -6.34 -2.49 -0.07
C TYR A 20 -5.52 -3.67 0.41
N SER A 21 -4.87 -4.35 -0.54
CA SER A 21 -3.88 -5.36 -0.23
C SER A 21 -2.51 -4.76 -0.51
N ILE A 22 -1.68 -4.68 0.50
CA ILE A 22 -0.36 -4.07 0.38
C ILE A 22 0.68 -5.18 0.49
N TRP A 23 1.50 -5.31 -0.53
CA TRP A 23 2.56 -6.32 -0.59
C TRP A 23 3.91 -5.62 -0.61
N ILE A 24 4.79 -6.05 0.28
CA ILE A 24 6.15 -5.53 0.35
C ILE A 24 7.06 -6.63 -0.19
N CYS A 25 7.70 -6.35 -1.30
CA CYS A 25 8.59 -7.29 -1.99
C CYS A 25 10.03 -6.89 -1.74
N MET A 26 10.81 -7.78 -1.17
CA MET A 26 12.19 -7.49 -0.80
C MET A 26 13.16 -7.96 -1.87
N ASN A 27 14.38 -7.42 -1.83
CA ASN A 27 15.46 -7.79 -2.74
C ASN A 27 15.10 -7.61 -4.22
N MET A 28 14.40 -6.53 -4.50
CA MET A 28 14.05 -6.18 -5.87
C MET A 28 15.24 -5.49 -6.55
N SER A 29 15.21 -5.47 -7.87
CA SER A 29 16.25 -4.81 -8.65
C SER A 29 16.22 -3.28 -8.51
N GLN A 30 15.09 -2.74 -8.09
CA GLN A 30 14.93 -1.30 -7.89
C GLN A 30 13.87 -1.04 -6.82
N ASN A 31 13.92 0.17 -6.27
CA ASN A 31 12.85 0.64 -5.40
C ASN A 31 11.70 1.11 -6.26
N CYS A 32 10.51 0.56 -6.03
CA CYS A 32 9.34 0.87 -6.83
C CYS A 32 8.05 0.78 -6.02
N MET A 33 7.01 1.33 -6.57
CA MET A 33 5.67 1.21 -6.01
C MET A 33 4.68 1.21 -7.17
N ASN A 34 3.80 0.24 -7.17
CA ASN A 34 2.78 0.10 -8.19
C ASN A 34 1.41 -0.05 -7.53
N TYR A 35 0.45 0.66 -8.06
CA TYR A 35 -0.93 0.54 -7.65
C TYR A 35 -1.71 -0.12 -8.78
N ILE A 36 -2.26 -1.28 -8.49
CA ILE A 36 -3.04 -2.07 -9.45
C ILE A 36 -4.49 -2.02 -9.02
N HIS A 37 -5.36 -1.56 -9.90
CA HIS A 37 -6.77 -1.43 -9.60
C HIS A 37 -7.60 -1.68 -10.85
N PHE A 38 -8.86 -1.97 -10.61
CA PHE A 38 -9.81 -2.14 -11.70
C PHE A 38 -10.54 -0.84 -11.96
N THR A 39 -10.87 -0.60 -13.22
CA THR A 39 -11.69 0.54 -13.62
C THR A 39 -12.96 0.00 -14.26
N GLN A 40 -14.01 0.79 -14.21
CA GLN A 40 -15.24 0.41 -14.89
C GLN A 40 -15.29 0.99 -16.29
N GLU A 41 -15.92 0.26 -17.18
CA GLU A 41 -16.11 0.67 -18.57
C GLU A 41 -17.58 0.48 -18.92
N SER A 42 -18.17 1.49 -19.52
CA SER A 42 -19.58 1.40 -19.95
C SER A 42 -19.68 0.61 -21.25
N VAL A 43 -20.16 -0.62 -21.14
CA VAL A 43 -20.35 -1.48 -22.31
C VAL A 43 -21.74 -1.28 -22.90
N VAL A 44 -22.76 -1.13 -22.06
CA VAL A 44 -24.13 -0.84 -22.45
C VAL A 44 -24.65 0.29 -21.57
N GLY A 45 -25.25 1.30 -22.20
CA GLY A 45 -25.71 2.49 -21.50
C GLY A 45 -24.55 3.38 -21.08
N THR A 46 -24.86 4.41 -20.28
CA THR A 46 -23.87 5.41 -19.84
C THR A 46 -23.82 5.56 -18.32
N TYR A 47 -24.47 4.66 -17.59
CA TYR A 47 -24.50 4.75 -16.15
C TYR A 47 -23.12 4.50 -15.56
N GLN A 48 -22.72 5.36 -14.65
CA GLN A 48 -21.48 5.20 -13.90
C GLN A 48 -21.84 4.86 -12.45
N TRP A 49 -21.37 3.72 -11.98
CA TRP A 49 -21.58 3.34 -10.60
C TRP A 49 -20.85 4.33 -9.70
N LYS A 50 -21.56 4.81 -8.70
CA LYS A 50 -20.99 5.80 -7.79
C LYS A 50 -19.86 5.20 -6.97
N GLY A 51 -18.88 6.04 -6.73
CA GLY A 51 -17.71 5.62 -6.01
C GLY A 51 -16.88 4.69 -6.85
N ASP A 52 -15.76 4.38 -6.33
CA ASP A 52 -14.80 3.50 -6.96
C ASP A 52 -15.11 2.09 -6.49
N ILE A 53 -15.80 1.33 -7.32
CA ILE A 53 -16.13 -0.06 -6.97
C ILE A 53 -14.95 -0.96 -7.29
N ALA A 54 -13.76 -0.51 -6.96
CA ALA A 54 -12.59 -1.35 -7.08
C ALA A 54 -12.62 -2.37 -5.95
N LEU A 55 -13.14 -3.54 -6.21
CA LEU A 55 -13.20 -4.61 -5.22
C LEU A 55 -11.82 -5.16 -4.90
N ALA A 56 -10.85 -4.90 -5.76
CA ALA A 56 -9.46 -5.28 -5.53
C ALA A 56 -8.56 -4.10 -5.80
N ASN A 57 -7.88 -3.64 -4.78
CA ASN A 57 -6.85 -2.62 -4.86
C ASN A 57 -5.58 -3.25 -4.33
N ILE A 58 -4.56 -3.35 -5.17
CA ILE A 58 -3.31 -4.01 -4.80
C ILE A 58 -2.20 -2.98 -4.91
N VAL A 59 -1.48 -2.77 -3.81
CA VAL A 59 -0.30 -1.92 -3.80
C VAL A 59 0.92 -2.82 -3.65
N LEU A 60 1.81 -2.76 -4.62
CA LEU A 60 3.06 -3.50 -4.60
C LEU A 60 4.19 -2.52 -4.31
N ILE A 61 4.89 -2.73 -3.20
CA ILE A 61 6.04 -1.91 -2.82
C ILE A 61 7.28 -2.77 -2.97
N GLY A 62 8.15 -2.40 -3.89
CA GLY A 62 9.41 -3.10 -4.09
C GLY A 62 10.54 -2.40 -3.38
N LEU A 63 11.30 -3.14 -2.59
CA LEU A 63 12.46 -2.64 -1.87
C LEU A 63 13.72 -3.25 -2.48
N ALA A 64 14.62 -2.39 -2.94
CA ALA A 64 15.93 -2.83 -3.36
C ALA A 64 16.79 -3.17 -2.14
N GLU A 65 17.91 -3.83 -2.38
CA GLU A 65 18.82 -4.25 -1.30
C GLU A 65 19.35 -3.06 -0.51
N ASP A 66 19.70 -1.98 -1.21
CA ASP A 66 20.21 -0.77 -0.59
C ASP A 66 19.11 0.28 -0.46
N LEU A 67 19.22 1.14 0.57
CA LEU A 67 18.29 2.23 0.76
C LEU A 67 18.40 3.21 -0.42
N PRO A 68 17.25 3.75 -0.88
CA PRO A 68 17.29 4.77 -1.92
C PRO A 68 17.80 6.10 -1.37
N GLU A 69 18.01 7.05 -2.27
CA GLU A 69 18.42 8.39 -1.89
C GLU A 69 17.36 9.06 -1.03
N LYS A 70 17.79 10.03 -0.22
CA LYS A 70 16.90 10.77 0.65
C LYS A 70 16.11 11.81 -0.15
N GLU A 71 15.04 11.33 -0.77
CA GLU A 71 14.12 12.15 -1.54
C GLU A 71 12.70 11.91 -1.04
N GLU A 72 11.83 12.89 -1.20
CA GLU A 72 10.44 12.79 -0.73
C GLU A 72 9.72 11.56 -1.29
N ARG A 73 9.92 11.28 -2.58
CA ARG A 73 9.27 10.12 -3.22
C ARG A 73 9.69 8.78 -2.64
N TYR A 74 10.83 8.73 -1.97
CA TYR A 74 11.36 7.51 -1.37
C TYR A 74 11.21 7.47 0.15
N GLU A 75 10.44 8.36 0.72
CA GLU A 75 10.29 8.42 2.18
C GLU A 75 9.79 7.10 2.76
N LEU A 76 8.72 6.55 2.17
CA LEU A 76 8.20 5.26 2.60
C LEU A 76 9.21 4.13 2.38
N HIS A 77 9.89 4.12 1.24
CA HIS A 77 10.90 3.10 0.94
C HIS A 77 12.06 3.15 1.93
N ARG A 78 12.47 4.35 2.34
CA ARG A 78 13.54 4.48 3.33
C ARG A 78 13.09 3.97 4.70
N LEU A 79 11.87 4.27 5.10
CA LEU A 79 11.33 3.79 6.37
C LEU A 79 11.24 2.26 6.38
N LEU A 80 10.59 1.69 5.38
CA LEU A 80 10.44 0.23 5.27
C LEU A 80 11.77 -0.45 5.07
N GLY A 81 12.63 0.13 4.24
CA GLY A 81 13.96 -0.42 4.01
C GLY A 81 14.81 -0.45 5.27
N ALA A 82 14.75 0.60 6.08
CA ALA A 82 15.48 0.61 7.36
C ALA A 82 14.92 -0.42 8.32
N LEU A 83 13.59 -0.50 8.45
CA LEU A 83 12.95 -1.45 9.35
C LEU A 83 13.25 -2.91 8.99
N LEU A 84 13.23 -3.22 7.69
CA LEU A 84 13.30 -4.59 7.21
C LEU A 84 14.72 -5.00 6.75
N SER A 85 15.68 -4.10 6.80
CA SER A 85 17.03 -4.38 6.35
C SER A 85 17.70 -5.47 7.19
N ALA A 86 18.33 -6.42 6.51
CA ALA A 86 19.17 -7.42 7.17
C ALA A 86 20.60 -6.91 7.38
N LYS A 87 20.97 -5.81 6.74
CA LYS A 87 22.31 -5.25 6.81
C LYS A 87 22.50 -4.30 7.99
N LEU A 88 21.45 -3.63 8.41
CA LEU A 88 21.51 -2.65 9.49
C LEU A 88 21.26 -3.31 10.84
N ASN A 89 22.04 -2.92 11.85
CA ASN A 89 21.78 -3.35 13.21
C ASN A 89 20.69 -2.49 13.85
N VAL A 90 20.25 -2.86 15.04
CA VAL A 90 19.16 -2.18 15.73
C VAL A 90 19.46 -0.70 15.96
N GLU A 91 20.68 -0.37 16.38
CA GLU A 91 21.06 1.02 16.64
C GLU A 91 21.02 1.87 15.38
N GLU A 92 21.51 1.33 14.26
CA GLU A 92 21.48 2.02 12.99
C GLU A 92 20.04 2.26 12.52
N LYS A 93 19.18 1.25 12.69
CA LYS A 93 17.74 1.38 12.33
C LYS A 93 17.07 2.45 13.16
N LEU A 94 17.28 2.43 14.47
CA LEU A 94 16.67 3.43 15.36
C LEU A 94 17.17 4.83 15.07
N ASP A 95 18.44 4.97 14.72
CA ASP A 95 19.02 6.26 14.36
C ASP A 95 18.37 6.85 13.10
N ILE A 96 18.24 6.04 12.06
CA ILE A 96 17.61 6.47 10.81
C ILE A 96 16.15 6.83 11.04
N ILE A 97 15.40 5.97 11.70
CA ILE A 97 13.97 6.17 11.92
C ILE A 97 13.70 7.38 12.80
N GLY A 98 14.46 7.52 13.88
CA GLY A 98 14.28 8.64 14.79
C GLY A 98 14.65 9.97 14.18
N LYS A 99 15.75 10.04 13.44
CA LYS A 99 16.21 11.30 12.85
C LYS A 99 15.44 11.72 11.62
N GLU A 100 15.17 10.78 10.72
CA GLU A 100 14.53 11.13 9.44
C GLU A 100 13.02 11.29 9.56
N PHE A 101 12.37 10.52 10.42
CA PHE A 101 10.92 10.46 10.48
C PHE A 101 10.34 11.07 11.76
N ASP A 102 11.20 11.62 12.61
CA ASP A 102 10.79 12.28 13.86
C ASP A 102 9.85 11.40 14.70
N ILE A 103 10.14 10.10 14.72
CA ILE A 103 9.36 9.16 15.52
C ILE A 103 10.03 9.02 16.89
N PRO A 104 9.32 9.30 17.99
CA PRO A 104 9.87 9.11 19.31
C PRO A 104 10.05 7.62 19.59
N LEU A 105 11.26 7.24 19.87
CA LEU A 105 11.62 5.83 20.11
C LEU A 105 12.05 5.59 21.54
#